data_f2e1e7bb2261aea47c14164160d15eb7
#
_entry.id   f2e1e7bb2261aea47c14164160d15eb7
#
_cell.length_a   1.000
_cell.length_b   1.000
_cell.length_c   1.000
_cell.angle_alpha   90.00
_cell.angle_beta   90.00
_cell.angle_gamma   90.00
#
_symmetry.space_group_name_H-M   'P 1'
#
loop_
_entity.id
_entity.type
_entity.pdbx_description
1 polymer ?
#
loop_
_entity_poly.entity_id
_entity_poly.type
_entity_poly.pdbx_seq_one_letter_code
_entity_poly.pdbx_strand_id
1 'polypeptide(L)'
;MKKIRKLIDEYKLAILISFIVAIVIHLPLFTKNILTADVLLNTGYYSGYSWEISLGRFGLYVVGLLKGFFVIPQLEIFLSILLFIGSIILIFDLFEIKNKVIQILCGILVSVSPIVSATLLFHYCSFAYSLAFFLSVLAIYLFVKSKHKFVKYVIPSFLITLSLSMYQAYLAIPLTLLLLWWMIQILKKKFHWKEFFISFGIIVLAALFYFILMKLSLLVFHVDLSSYRGASQFGIDTILDIPSRIINAYQSFYQYYFTDSIVSNSNMFMQVFYIVMFILLFIGIGYSLYQNKVSLKYSLLFILFLILIPVFVNIVVIILPDTEIQLLMSSAYLLIFFFGCYFMQDKKVFSILIVFLFIFMIRGYIIQDSATYQALEHTYKKTYSIASDIRNRINKLGYKKQVMIAGNLDQNEYYNKKDSTELKNISTYTYGFVSNYSLFWDEYTNMKNGWSRFMEQELGASITFVSSDTYQEILDSSEYQKMECYPSNKSIQLIDDVIVVKLAN
;
A
#
# COMPACT_ATOMS: atom_id res chain seq x y z
N MET A 1 -15.57 -4.01 -27.83
CA MET A 1 -14.31 -3.62 -28.49
C MET A 1 -14.28 -2.15 -28.95
N LYS A 2 -15.22 -1.64 -29.78
CA LYS A 2 -15.21 -0.24 -30.30
C LYS A 2 -15.12 0.83 -29.18
N LYS A 3 -15.83 0.67 -28.04
CA LYS A 3 -15.80 1.64 -26.94
C LYS A 3 -14.44 1.67 -26.22
N ILE A 4 -13.83 0.50 -25.99
CA ILE A 4 -12.49 0.41 -25.39
C ILE A 4 -11.43 1.04 -26.29
N ARG A 5 -11.48 0.74 -27.59
CA ARG A 5 -10.55 1.35 -28.57
C ARG A 5 -10.66 2.87 -28.58
N LYS A 6 -11.90 3.41 -28.59
CA LYS A 6 -12.13 4.85 -28.50
C LYS A 6 -11.53 5.45 -27.23
N LEU A 7 -11.69 4.79 -26.09
CA LEU A 7 -11.12 5.23 -24.81
C LEU A 7 -9.58 5.26 -24.87
N ILE A 8 -8.96 4.19 -25.40
CA ILE A 8 -7.51 4.14 -25.56
C ILE A 8 -7.02 5.24 -26.51
N ASP A 9 -7.69 5.44 -27.65
CA ASP A 9 -7.33 6.48 -28.61
C ASP A 9 -7.44 7.90 -28.02
N GLU A 10 -8.44 8.12 -27.16
CA GLU A 10 -8.66 9.42 -26.50
C GLU A 10 -7.55 9.74 -25.48
N TYR A 11 -7.09 8.75 -24.71
CA TYR A 11 -6.10 8.94 -23.64
C TYR A 11 -4.71 8.41 -23.97
N LYS A 12 -4.45 8.01 -25.25
CA LYS A 12 -3.21 7.33 -25.66
C LYS A 12 -1.92 8.04 -25.22
N LEU A 13 -1.89 9.36 -25.26
CA LEU A 13 -0.68 10.13 -24.90
C LEU A 13 -0.44 10.08 -23.39
N ALA A 14 -1.49 10.24 -22.59
CA ALA A 14 -1.39 10.11 -21.15
C ALA A 14 -1.00 8.68 -20.73
N ILE A 15 -1.57 7.65 -21.39
CA ILE A 15 -1.19 6.24 -21.20
C ILE A 15 0.30 6.04 -21.45
N LEU A 16 0.76 6.42 -22.64
CA LEU A 16 2.13 6.16 -23.07
C LEU A 16 3.16 6.87 -22.17
N ILE A 17 2.95 8.16 -21.89
CA ILE A 17 3.90 8.94 -21.10
C ILE A 17 3.89 8.48 -19.64
N SER A 18 2.71 8.25 -19.02
CA SER A 18 2.63 7.75 -17.64
C SER A 18 3.26 6.37 -17.51
N PHE A 19 3.06 5.49 -18.50
CA PHE A 19 3.66 4.15 -18.51
C PHE A 19 5.19 4.23 -18.61
N ILE A 20 5.73 5.02 -19.54
CA ILE A 20 7.19 5.18 -19.70
C ILE A 20 7.79 5.75 -18.42
N VAL A 21 7.20 6.80 -17.85
CA VAL A 21 7.71 7.42 -16.63
C VAL A 21 7.63 6.44 -15.45
N ALA A 22 6.52 5.70 -15.30
CA ALA A 22 6.39 4.68 -14.27
C ALA A 22 7.49 3.60 -14.38
N ILE A 23 7.73 3.07 -15.59
CA ILE A 23 8.80 2.07 -15.80
C ILE A 23 10.17 2.65 -15.44
N VAL A 24 10.46 3.89 -15.86
CA VAL A 24 11.77 4.53 -15.59
C VAL A 24 11.98 4.75 -14.10
N ILE A 25 10.98 5.27 -13.37
CA ILE A 25 11.11 5.57 -11.94
C ILE A 25 11.16 4.29 -11.10
N HIS A 26 10.36 3.28 -11.47
CA HIS A 26 10.35 1.99 -10.76
C HIS A 26 11.39 0.99 -11.30
N LEU A 27 12.28 1.40 -12.23
CA LEU A 27 13.33 0.55 -12.78
C LEU A 27 14.17 -0.18 -11.73
N PRO A 28 14.50 0.43 -10.56
CA PRO A 28 15.22 -0.28 -9.50
C PRO A 28 14.52 -1.56 -9.04
N LEU A 29 13.19 -1.61 -9.02
CA LEU A 29 12.43 -2.82 -8.67
C LEU A 29 12.59 -3.97 -9.66
N PHE A 30 13.01 -3.67 -10.90
CA PHE A 30 13.27 -4.68 -11.93
C PHE A 30 14.72 -5.14 -11.98
N THR A 31 15.65 -4.33 -11.49
CA THR A 31 17.09 -4.51 -11.73
C THR A 31 17.92 -4.70 -10.47
N LYS A 32 17.37 -4.42 -9.29
CA LYS A 32 18.08 -4.48 -8.02
C LYS A 32 17.39 -5.43 -7.04
N ASN A 33 18.17 -5.96 -6.10
CA ASN A 33 17.62 -6.74 -4.99
C ASN A 33 17.06 -5.78 -3.93
N ILE A 34 15.79 -5.45 -4.08
CA ILE A 34 15.04 -4.63 -3.14
C ILE A 34 14.07 -5.55 -2.40
N LEU A 35 14.40 -5.85 -1.15
CA LEU A 35 13.61 -6.72 -0.28
C LEU A 35 13.07 -5.94 0.92
N THR A 36 11.92 -6.37 1.38
CA THR A 36 11.37 -6.05 2.70
C THR A 36 11.23 -7.33 3.50
N ALA A 37 11.01 -7.25 4.81
CA ALA A 37 10.82 -8.44 5.64
C ALA A 37 9.64 -9.30 5.15
N ASP A 38 8.52 -8.67 4.78
CA ASP A 38 7.36 -9.37 4.20
C ASP A 38 7.70 -10.08 2.89
N VAL A 39 8.44 -9.40 2.01
CA VAL A 39 8.83 -9.97 0.72
C VAL A 39 9.78 -11.14 0.90
N LEU A 40 10.77 -11.03 1.79
CA LEU A 40 11.71 -12.11 2.09
C LEU A 40 10.99 -13.40 2.53
N LEU A 41 9.97 -13.26 3.38
CA LEU A 41 9.19 -14.42 3.85
C LEU A 41 8.30 -15.03 2.76
N ASN A 42 7.95 -14.28 1.72
CA ASN A 42 6.96 -14.67 0.71
C ASN A 42 7.51 -14.73 -0.72
N THR A 43 8.84 -14.77 -0.91
CA THR A 43 9.47 -14.91 -2.23
C THR A 43 9.54 -16.37 -2.70
N GLY A 44 9.80 -16.56 -3.99
CA GLY A 44 9.97 -17.87 -4.61
C GLY A 44 8.64 -18.60 -4.78
N TYR A 45 8.50 -19.77 -4.19
CA TYR A 45 7.26 -20.55 -4.17
C TYR A 45 6.52 -20.29 -2.86
N TYR A 46 5.34 -19.70 -2.97
CA TYR A 46 4.51 -19.36 -1.81
C TYR A 46 3.12 -19.96 -1.93
N SER A 47 2.88 -21.04 -1.21
CA SER A 47 1.58 -21.75 -1.14
C SER A 47 0.89 -21.59 0.23
N GLY A 48 1.54 -20.96 1.18
CA GLY A 48 1.12 -20.84 2.57
C GLY A 48 0.07 -19.76 2.84
N TYR A 49 -1.00 -19.74 2.07
CA TYR A 49 -2.04 -18.70 2.17
C TYR A 49 -2.97 -18.80 3.40
N SER A 50 -2.70 -19.70 4.35
CA SER A 50 -3.51 -19.82 5.57
C SER A 50 -3.58 -18.52 6.38
N TRP A 51 -2.47 -17.78 6.45
CA TRP A 51 -2.42 -16.47 7.08
C TRP A 51 -3.33 -15.45 6.38
N GLU A 52 -3.24 -15.32 5.05
CA GLU A 52 -4.07 -14.41 4.28
C GLU A 52 -5.54 -14.78 4.35
N ILE A 53 -5.86 -16.08 4.35
CA ILE A 53 -7.23 -16.58 4.51
C ILE A 53 -7.75 -16.25 5.91
N SER A 54 -6.94 -16.43 6.96
CA SER A 54 -7.31 -16.04 8.33
C SER A 54 -7.58 -14.54 8.47
N LEU A 55 -6.97 -13.72 7.63
CA LEU A 55 -7.25 -12.29 7.53
C LEU A 55 -8.45 -11.96 6.63
N GLY A 56 -9.13 -12.96 6.05
CA GLY A 56 -10.22 -12.77 5.09
C GLY A 56 -9.77 -12.40 3.67
N ARG A 57 -8.48 -12.56 3.34
CA ARG A 57 -7.89 -12.23 2.02
C ARG A 57 -7.83 -13.46 1.10
N PHE A 58 -8.90 -14.26 1.06
CA PHE A 58 -8.95 -15.50 0.29
C PHE A 58 -8.77 -15.30 -1.23
N GLY A 59 -9.02 -14.12 -1.77
CA GLY A 59 -8.74 -13.77 -3.16
C GLY A 59 -7.26 -13.84 -3.52
N LEU A 60 -6.35 -13.66 -2.56
CA LEU A 60 -4.91 -13.83 -2.78
C LEU A 60 -4.56 -15.29 -3.10
N TYR A 61 -5.22 -16.26 -2.46
CA TYR A 61 -5.09 -17.68 -2.80
C TYR A 61 -5.53 -17.97 -4.24
N VAL A 62 -6.66 -17.36 -4.66
CA VAL A 62 -7.15 -17.53 -6.05
C VAL A 62 -6.16 -16.98 -7.06
N VAL A 63 -5.59 -15.80 -6.80
CA VAL A 63 -4.52 -15.23 -7.63
C VAL A 63 -3.27 -16.11 -7.60
N GLY A 64 -2.93 -16.67 -6.43
CA GLY A 64 -1.85 -17.64 -6.26
C GLY A 64 -2.02 -18.87 -7.15
N LEU A 65 -3.21 -19.44 -7.17
CA LEU A 65 -3.54 -20.56 -8.07
C LEU A 65 -3.32 -20.23 -9.55
N LEU A 66 -3.73 -19.04 -9.98
CA LEU A 66 -3.59 -18.62 -11.39
C LEU A 66 -2.13 -18.50 -11.81
N LYS A 67 -1.22 -18.18 -10.89
CA LYS A 67 0.23 -18.06 -11.15
C LYS A 67 1.04 -19.30 -10.72
N GLY A 68 0.38 -20.41 -10.34
CA GLY A 68 1.03 -21.62 -9.88
C GLY A 68 1.82 -21.45 -8.59
N PHE A 69 1.44 -20.50 -7.75
CA PHE A 69 2.09 -20.12 -6.49
C PHE A 69 3.52 -19.58 -6.63
N PHE A 70 4.01 -19.33 -7.83
CA PHE A 70 5.31 -18.69 -8.02
C PHE A 70 5.20 -17.17 -7.94
N VAL A 71 6.18 -16.57 -7.28
CA VAL A 71 6.35 -15.11 -7.25
C VAL A 71 7.41 -14.73 -8.26
N ILE A 72 7.01 -13.95 -9.28
CA ILE A 72 7.88 -13.42 -10.32
C ILE A 72 7.84 -11.89 -10.20
N PRO A 73 8.72 -11.26 -9.39
CA PRO A 73 8.61 -9.84 -9.04
C PRO A 73 8.48 -8.92 -10.25
N GLN A 74 9.28 -9.14 -11.29
CA GLN A 74 9.28 -8.30 -12.50
C GLN A 74 7.93 -8.34 -13.23
N LEU A 75 7.33 -9.52 -13.35
CA LEU A 75 6.02 -9.69 -13.98
C LEU A 75 4.91 -9.07 -13.13
N GLU A 76 4.96 -9.28 -11.82
CA GLU A 76 3.99 -8.72 -10.86
C GLU A 76 3.99 -7.20 -10.92
N ILE A 77 5.16 -6.57 -10.87
CA ILE A 77 5.33 -5.11 -10.95
C ILE A 77 4.85 -4.58 -12.30
N PHE A 78 5.24 -5.22 -13.41
CA PHE A 78 4.84 -4.82 -14.75
C PHE A 78 3.32 -4.82 -14.92
N LEU A 79 2.65 -5.92 -14.53
CA LEU A 79 1.20 -6.04 -14.59
C LEU A 79 0.50 -5.05 -13.65
N SER A 80 1.08 -4.79 -12.48
CA SER A 80 0.57 -3.80 -11.53
C SER A 80 0.54 -2.39 -12.13
N ILE A 81 1.63 -1.98 -12.78
CA ILE A 81 1.71 -0.68 -13.45
C ILE A 81 0.64 -0.57 -14.55
N LEU A 82 0.42 -1.62 -15.35
CA LEU A 82 -0.62 -1.64 -16.37
C LEU A 82 -2.03 -1.48 -15.76
N LEU A 83 -2.31 -2.15 -14.62
CA LEU A 83 -3.60 -2.06 -13.93
C LEU A 83 -3.84 -0.66 -13.33
N PHE A 84 -2.81 -0.04 -12.74
CA PHE A 84 -2.92 1.34 -12.25
C PHE A 84 -3.20 2.31 -13.41
N ILE A 85 -2.49 2.19 -14.53
CA ILE A 85 -2.73 3.04 -15.71
C ILE A 85 -4.12 2.80 -16.29
N GLY A 86 -4.57 1.54 -16.35
CA GLY A 86 -5.95 1.22 -16.73
C GLY A 86 -6.98 1.91 -15.84
N SER A 87 -6.74 1.94 -14.54
CA SER A 87 -7.60 2.63 -13.57
C SER A 87 -7.62 4.14 -13.78
N ILE A 88 -6.45 4.75 -14.00
CA ILE A 88 -6.31 6.19 -14.28
C ILE A 88 -7.17 6.62 -15.46
N ILE A 89 -7.16 5.84 -16.54
CA ILE A 89 -7.95 6.12 -17.75
C ILE A 89 -9.45 6.07 -17.45
N LEU A 90 -9.90 5.05 -16.72
CA LEU A 90 -11.30 4.92 -16.35
C LEU A 90 -11.77 6.10 -15.49
N ILE A 91 -10.92 6.60 -14.58
CA ILE A 91 -11.21 7.75 -13.73
C ILE A 91 -11.24 9.05 -14.57
N PHE A 92 -10.31 9.23 -15.53
CA PHE A 92 -10.35 10.38 -16.44
C PHE A 92 -11.67 10.44 -17.22
N ASP A 93 -12.12 9.32 -17.78
CA ASP A 93 -13.40 9.27 -18.50
C ASP A 93 -14.61 9.44 -17.57
N LEU A 94 -14.52 8.92 -16.34
CA LEU A 94 -15.59 9.04 -15.33
C LEU A 94 -15.77 10.51 -14.91
N PHE A 95 -14.69 11.24 -14.67
CA PHE A 95 -14.70 12.64 -14.24
C PHE A 95 -14.66 13.62 -15.42
N GLU A 96 -14.63 13.13 -16.67
CA GLU A 96 -14.60 13.94 -17.89
C GLU A 96 -13.40 14.91 -17.93
N ILE A 97 -12.22 14.43 -17.53
CA ILE A 97 -10.99 15.23 -17.60
C ILE A 97 -10.52 15.25 -19.06
N LYS A 98 -10.59 16.43 -19.70
CA LYS A 98 -10.34 16.60 -21.15
C LYS A 98 -9.01 17.26 -21.47
N ASN A 99 -8.48 18.07 -20.57
CA ASN A 99 -7.22 18.78 -20.79
C ASN A 99 -6.04 17.79 -20.86
N LYS A 100 -5.38 17.70 -22.02
CA LYS A 100 -4.32 16.73 -22.31
C LYS A 100 -3.11 16.87 -21.40
N VAL A 101 -2.70 18.10 -21.09
CA VAL A 101 -1.55 18.36 -20.21
C VAL A 101 -1.86 17.90 -18.79
N ILE A 102 -3.06 18.21 -18.30
CA ILE A 102 -3.52 17.77 -16.98
C ILE A 102 -3.63 16.24 -16.93
N GLN A 103 -4.15 15.59 -17.98
CA GLN A 103 -4.19 14.11 -18.07
C GLN A 103 -2.79 13.50 -17.92
N ILE A 104 -1.81 14.02 -18.68
CA ILE A 104 -0.43 13.52 -18.63
C ILE A 104 0.15 13.71 -17.24
N LEU A 105 0.11 14.92 -16.69
CA LEU A 105 0.73 15.23 -15.41
C LEU A 105 0.03 14.49 -14.24
N CYS A 106 -1.30 14.41 -14.24
CA CYS A 106 -2.03 13.64 -13.23
C CYS A 106 -1.72 12.14 -13.34
N GLY A 107 -1.64 11.61 -14.57
CA GLY A 107 -1.25 10.23 -14.81
C GLY A 107 0.16 9.91 -14.30
N ILE A 108 1.13 10.78 -14.54
CA ILE A 108 2.48 10.66 -14.00
C ILE A 108 2.44 10.75 -12.48
N LEU A 109 1.81 11.80 -11.91
CA LEU A 109 1.73 12.04 -10.47
C LEU A 109 1.22 10.81 -9.72
N VAL A 110 0.14 10.19 -10.22
CA VAL A 110 -0.42 8.99 -9.62
C VAL A 110 0.52 7.80 -9.77
N SER A 111 1.12 7.62 -10.95
CA SER A 111 1.99 6.48 -11.24
C SER A 111 3.29 6.48 -10.43
N VAL A 112 3.80 7.66 -10.05
CA VAL A 112 5.01 7.81 -9.22
C VAL A 112 4.67 8.19 -7.78
N SER A 113 3.42 8.01 -7.34
CA SER A 113 3.06 8.34 -5.96
C SER A 113 3.63 7.29 -5.00
N PRO A 114 4.06 7.69 -3.80
CA PRO A 114 4.51 6.76 -2.77
C PRO A 114 3.50 5.65 -2.45
N ILE A 115 2.21 5.88 -2.66
CA ILE A 115 1.15 4.87 -2.49
C ILE A 115 1.30 3.73 -3.51
N VAL A 116 1.53 4.07 -4.78
CA VAL A 116 1.75 3.08 -5.83
C VAL A 116 3.06 2.35 -5.59
N SER A 117 4.14 3.10 -5.28
CA SER A 117 5.45 2.54 -4.98
C SER A 117 5.43 1.58 -3.80
N ALA A 118 4.71 1.94 -2.71
CA ALA A 118 4.51 1.06 -1.56
C ALA A 118 3.77 -0.24 -1.96
N THR A 119 2.78 -0.15 -2.86
CA THR A 119 2.09 -1.34 -3.38
C THR A 119 3.02 -2.22 -4.21
N LEU A 120 3.86 -1.61 -5.05
CA LEU A 120 4.84 -2.34 -5.88
C LEU A 120 5.93 -3.02 -5.06
N LEU A 121 6.28 -2.48 -3.89
CA LEU A 121 7.26 -3.07 -2.97
C LEU A 121 6.79 -4.39 -2.35
N PHE A 122 5.49 -4.68 -2.32
CA PHE A 122 4.94 -5.97 -1.91
C PHE A 122 4.91 -6.95 -3.10
N HIS A 123 6.05 -7.30 -3.64
CA HIS A 123 6.23 -8.05 -4.89
C HIS A 123 5.33 -9.29 -4.99
N TYR A 124 5.15 -10.05 -3.90
CA TYR A 124 4.40 -11.31 -3.91
C TYR A 124 2.88 -11.14 -4.08
N CYS A 125 2.35 -9.94 -3.80
CA CYS A 125 0.92 -9.64 -3.91
C CYS A 125 0.62 -8.32 -4.64
N SER A 126 1.63 -7.62 -5.20
CA SER A 126 1.45 -6.33 -5.87
C SER A 126 0.46 -6.40 -7.03
N PHE A 127 0.50 -7.47 -7.83
CA PHE A 127 -0.47 -7.69 -8.89
C PHE A 127 -1.90 -7.84 -8.34
N ALA A 128 -2.09 -8.64 -7.28
CA ALA A 128 -3.41 -8.84 -6.68
C ALA A 128 -3.98 -7.53 -6.12
N TYR A 129 -3.15 -6.73 -5.44
CA TYR A 129 -3.57 -5.43 -4.89
C TYR A 129 -3.89 -4.42 -6.00
N SER A 130 -3.06 -4.35 -7.04
CA SER A 130 -3.34 -3.50 -8.20
C SER A 130 -4.58 -3.94 -8.96
N LEU A 131 -4.83 -5.25 -9.05
CA LEU A 131 -6.05 -5.80 -9.62
C LEU A 131 -7.27 -5.43 -8.77
N ALA A 132 -7.17 -5.51 -7.44
CA ALA A 132 -8.24 -5.11 -6.53
C ALA A 132 -8.58 -3.62 -6.68
N PHE A 133 -7.56 -2.75 -6.81
CA PHE A 133 -7.75 -1.34 -7.13
C PHE A 133 -8.48 -1.15 -8.45
N PHE A 134 -8.02 -1.80 -9.52
CA PHE A 134 -8.63 -1.74 -10.84
C PHE A 134 -10.09 -2.23 -10.84
N LEU A 135 -10.37 -3.34 -10.18
CA LEU A 135 -11.74 -3.91 -10.08
C LEU A 135 -12.69 -2.94 -9.35
N SER A 136 -12.24 -2.28 -8.28
CA SER A 136 -13.01 -1.26 -7.57
C SER A 136 -13.35 -0.07 -8.47
N VAL A 137 -12.37 0.44 -9.22
CA VAL A 137 -12.58 1.54 -10.17
C VAL A 137 -13.48 1.11 -11.31
N LEU A 138 -13.26 -0.08 -11.89
CA LEU A 138 -14.08 -0.65 -12.96
C LEU A 138 -15.53 -0.84 -12.52
N ALA A 139 -15.77 -1.25 -11.29
CA ALA A 139 -17.11 -1.42 -10.75
C ALA A 139 -17.90 -0.11 -10.81
N ILE A 140 -17.35 0.98 -10.30
CA ILE A 140 -18.00 2.29 -10.32
C ILE A 140 -18.13 2.82 -11.76
N TYR A 141 -17.12 2.59 -12.59
CA TYR A 141 -17.17 2.95 -14.00
C TYR A 141 -18.34 2.25 -14.73
N LEU A 142 -18.53 0.94 -14.51
CA LEU A 142 -19.63 0.18 -15.11
C LEU A 142 -20.98 0.61 -14.56
N PHE A 143 -21.10 0.89 -13.27
CA PHE A 143 -22.32 1.45 -12.69
C PHE A 143 -22.72 2.75 -13.38
N VAL A 144 -21.78 3.65 -13.64
CA VAL A 144 -22.05 4.97 -14.24
C VAL A 144 -22.29 4.91 -15.74
N LYS A 145 -21.46 4.16 -16.47
CA LYS A 145 -21.39 4.23 -17.95
C LYS A 145 -22.18 3.12 -18.67
N SER A 146 -22.67 2.09 -17.96
CA SER A 146 -23.43 1.01 -18.61
C SER A 146 -24.91 1.35 -18.74
N LYS A 147 -25.49 0.97 -19.87
CA LYS A 147 -26.92 1.04 -20.14
C LYS A 147 -27.67 -0.26 -19.82
N HIS A 148 -26.94 -1.37 -19.83
CA HIS A 148 -27.54 -2.69 -19.57
C HIS A 148 -27.70 -2.89 -18.06
N LYS A 149 -28.89 -3.18 -17.58
CA LYS A 149 -29.22 -3.25 -16.14
C LYS A 149 -28.35 -4.24 -15.38
N PHE A 150 -28.15 -5.45 -15.90
CA PHE A 150 -27.32 -6.46 -15.28
C PHE A 150 -25.87 -5.96 -15.09
N VAL A 151 -25.28 -5.39 -16.14
CA VAL A 151 -23.91 -4.84 -16.11
C VAL A 151 -23.82 -3.62 -15.20
N LYS A 152 -24.91 -2.84 -15.09
CA LYS A 152 -24.96 -1.64 -14.23
C LYS A 152 -25.07 -1.97 -12.75
N TYR A 153 -25.87 -2.98 -12.37
CA TYR A 153 -26.22 -3.20 -10.95
C TYR A 153 -25.60 -4.46 -10.35
N VAL A 154 -25.45 -5.54 -11.13
CA VAL A 154 -24.96 -6.83 -10.61
C VAL A 154 -23.45 -6.94 -10.70
N ILE A 155 -22.88 -6.66 -11.89
CA ILE A 155 -21.43 -6.79 -12.08
C ILE A 155 -20.62 -5.94 -11.10
N PRO A 156 -20.98 -4.67 -10.78
CA PRO A 156 -20.22 -3.88 -9.82
C PRO A 156 -20.14 -4.50 -8.41
N SER A 157 -21.25 -5.08 -7.90
CA SER A 157 -21.21 -5.80 -6.61
C SER A 157 -20.19 -6.93 -6.63
N PHE A 158 -20.20 -7.73 -7.70
CA PHE A 158 -19.27 -8.85 -7.84
C PHE A 158 -17.80 -8.38 -7.92
N LEU A 159 -17.52 -7.33 -8.70
CA LEU A 159 -16.16 -6.78 -8.83
C LEU A 159 -15.65 -6.19 -7.51
N ILE A 160 -16.50 -5.50 -6.75
CA ILE A 160 -16.14 -4.99 -5.42
C ILE A 160 -15.90 -6.17 -4.45
N THR A 161 -16.75 -7.21 -4.46
CA THR A 161 -16.53 -8.42 -3.66
C THR A 161 -15.17 -9.06 -3.94
N LEU A 162 -14.80 -9.21 -5.21
CA LEU A 162 -13.49 -9.71 -5.61
C LEU A 162 -12.36 -8.80 -5.13
N SER A 163 -12.53 -7.48 -5.23
CA SER A 163 -11.55 -6.53 -4.71
C SER A 163 -11.34 -6.70 -3.20
N LEU A 164 -12.42 -6.78 -2.43
CA LEU A 164 -12.38 -6.96 -0.97
C LEU A 164 -11.76 -8.30 -0.58
N SER A 165 -11.95 -9.35 -1.35
CA SER A 165 -11.36 -10.66 -1.11
C SER A 165 -9.83 -10.67 -1.24
N MET A 166 -9.25 -9.71 -1.96
CA MET A 166 -7.81 -9.51 -2.07
C MET A 166 -7.30 -8.54 -1.00
N TYR A 167 -8.03 -7.42 -0.77
CA TYR A 167 -7.63 -6.42 0.22
C TYR A 167 -8.81 -5.57 0.71
N GLN A 168 -9.23 -5.78 1.95
CA GLN A 168 -10.42 -5.12 2.52
C GLN A 168 -10.29 -3.60 2.63
N ALA A 169 -9.06 -3.08 2.84
CA ALA A 169 -8.81 -1.64 2.90
C ALA A 169 -9.26 -0.91 1.62
N TYR A 170 -9.37 -1.62 0.50
CA TYR A 170 -9.80 -1.04 -0.77
C TYR A 170 -11.30 -0.79 -0.86
N LEU A 171 -12.09 -1.08 0.18
CA LEU A 171 -13.45 -0.57 0.31
C LEU A 171 -13.51 0.96 0.23
N ALA A 172 -12.45 1.64 0.67
CA ALA A 172 -12.31 3.08 0.56
C ALA A 172 -12.39 3.61 -0.88
N ILE A 173 -11.94 2.81 -1.86
CA ILE A 173 -11.86 3.23 -3.27
C ILE A 173 -13.24 3.41 -3.89
N PRO A 174 -14.12 2.39 -3.95
CA PRO A 174 -15.45 2.55 -4.55
C PRO A 174 -16.32 3.55 -3.77
N LEU A 175 -16.19 3.62 -2.43
CA LEU A 175 -16.93 4.59 -1.61
C LEU A 175 -16.52 6.02 -1.95
N THR A 176 -15.22 6.32 -1.94
CA THR A 176 -14.71 7.67 -2.23
C THR A 176 -14.97 8.06 -3.69
N LEU A 177 -14.69 7.15 -4.64
CA LEU A 177 -14.92 7.43 -6.07
C LEU A 177 -16.37 7.74 -6.36
N LEU A 178 -17.29 7.00 -5.74
CA LEU A 178 -18.73 7.20 -5.87
C LEU A 178 -19.16 8.54 -5.24
N LEU A 179 -18.66 8.88 -4.05
CA LEU A 179 -18.94 10.14 -3.39
C LEU A 179 -18.51 11.33 -4.26
N LEU A 180 -17.26 11.32 -4.75
CA LEU A 180 -16.72 12.37 -5.61
C LEU A 180 -17.49 12.48 -6.93
N TRP A 181 -17.89 11.35 -7.51
CA TRP A 181 -18.72 11.36 -8.71
C TRP A 181 -20.08 12.00 -8.46
N TRP A 182 -20.75 11.70 -7.33
CA TRP A 182 -22.02 12.32 -6.97
C TRP A 182 -21.90 13.82 -6.69
N MET A 183 -20.78 14.26 -6.12
CA MET A 183 -20.50 15.70 -5.99
C MET A 183 -20.45 16.39 -7.36
N ILE A 184 -19.81 15.77 -8.35
CA ILE A 184 -19.83 16.26 -9.73
C ILE A 184 -21.25 16.25 -10.33
N GLN A 185 -22.08 15.25 -10.03
CA GLN A 185 -23.47 15.23 -10.50
C GLN A 185 -24.32 16.35 -9.86
N ILE A 186 -24.05 16.72 -8.62
CA ILE A 186 -24.70 17.90 -7.97
C ILE A 186 -24.37 19.16 -8.78
N LEU A 187 -23.11 19.42 -9.11
CA LEU A 187 -22.70 20.58 -9.90
C LEU A 187 -23.33 20.60 -11.29
N LYS A 188 -23.50 19.44 -11.89
CA LYS A 188 -24.16 19.28 -13.20
C LYS A 188 -25.70 19.32 -13.13
N LYS A 189 -26.27 19.48 -11.94
CA LYS A 189 -27.75 19.42 -11.69
C LYS A 189 -28.36 18.08 -12.13
N LYS A 190 -27.62 16.99 -12.03
CA LYS A 190 -27.99 15.62 -12.42
C LYS A 190 -28.05 14.66 -11.22
N PHE A 191 -28.18 15.19 -10.01
CA PHE A 191 -28.27 14.38 -8.82
C PHE A 191 -29.65 13.77 -8.67
N HIS A 192 -29.74 12.45 -8.47
CA HIS A 192 -30.97 11.71 -8.28
C HIS A 192 -30.88 10.81 -7.04
N TRP A 193 -31.69 11.06 -6.03
CA TRP A 193 -31.71 10.34 -4.75
C TRP A 193 -31.83 8.82 -4.93
N LYS A 194 -32.73 8.37 -5.81
CA LYS A 194 -32.91 6.93 -6.07
C LYS A 194 -31.63 6.25 -6.52
N GLU A 195 -30.97 6.80 -7.51
CA GLU A 195 -29.71 6.25 -8.04
C GLU A 195 -28.58 6.37 -7.01
N PHE A 196 -28.57 7.43 -6.21
CA PHE A 196 -27.65 7.62 -5.11
C PHE A 196 -27.75 6.46 -4.11
N PHE A 197 -28.95 6.19 -3.57
CA PHE A 197 -29.14 5.08 -2.62
C PHE A 197 -28.87 3.70 -3.24
N ILE A 198 -29.27 3.47 -4.50
CA ILE A 198 -28.95 2.23 -5.21
C ILE A 198 -27.43 2.03 -5.31
N SER A 199 -26.68 3.08 -5.63
CA SER A 199 -25.24 3.00 -5.79
C SER A 199 -24.49 2.61 -4.50
N PHE A 200 -24.92 3.16 -3.36
CA PHE A 200 -24.40 2.73 -2.06
C PHE A 200 -24.90 1.33 -1.66
N GLY A 201 -26.16 1.00 -1.99
CA GLY A 201 -26.71 -0.35 -1.81
C GLY A 201 -25.91 -1.44 -2.53
N ILE A 202 -25.34 -1.15 -3.70
CA ILE A 202 -24.45 -2.05 -4.43
C ILE A 202 -23.17 -2.36 -3.61
N ILE A 203 -22.60 -1.34 -2.96
CA ILE A 203 -21.41 -1.50 -2.13
C ILE A 203 -21.73 -2.31 -0.87
N VAL A 204 -22.87 -2.03 -0.23
CA VAL A 204 -23.35 -2.81 0.92
C VAL A 204 -23.57 -4.28 0.54
N LEU A 205 -24.22 -4.52 -0.60
CA LEU A 205 -24.43 -5.87 -1.12
C LEU A 205 -23.10 -6.59 -1.40
N ALA A 206 -22.12 -5.89 -1.95
CA ALA A 206 -20.79 -6.42 -2.19
C ALA A 206 -20.07 -6.81 -0.86
N ALA A 207 -20.20 -5.96 0.17
CA ALA A 207 -19.65 -6.25 1.49
C ALA A 207 -20.31 -7.48 2.14
N LEU A 208 -21.63 -7.64 1.99
CA LEU A 208 -22.37 -8.82 2.45
C LEU A 208 -21.91 -10.10 1.72
N PHE A 209 -21.78 -10.06 0.39
CA PHE A 209 -21.24 -11.19 -0.38
C PHE A 209 -19.81 -11.52 0.01
N TYR A 210 -18.97 -10.50 0.18
CA TYR A 210 -17.60 -10.71 0.69
C TYR A 210 -17.62 -11.43 2.05
N PHE A 211 -18.45 -10.98 2.99
CA PHE A 211 -18.55 -11.59 4.32
C PHE A 211 -18.98 -13.06 4.26
N ILE A 212 -19.97 -13.39 3.42
CA ILE A 212 -20.42 -14.78 3.22
C ILE A 212 -19.28 -15.62 2.64
N LEU A 213 -18.61 -15.15 1.59
CA LEU A 213 -17.51 -15.87 0.96
C LEU A 213 -16.30 -16.02 1.89
N MET A 214 -16.01 -15.03 2.72
CA MET A 214 -14.98 -15.09 3.76
C MET A 214 -15.29 -16.21 4.74
N LYS A 215 -16.51 -16.27 5.29
CA LYS A 215 -16.91 -17.35 6.21
C LYS A 215 -16.81 -18.73 5.55
N LEU A 216 -17.22 -18.85 4.31
CA LEU A 216 -17.08 -20.10 3.54
C LEU A 216 -15.60 -20.47 3.33
N SER A 217 -14.74 -19.51 3.03
CA SER A 217 -13.30 -19.77 2.86
C SER A 217 -12.66 -20.26 4.15
N LEU A 218 -12.97 -19.65 5.31
CA LEU A 218 -12.49 -20.08 6.61
C LEU A 218 -12.89 -21.54 6.90
N LEU A 219 -14.15 -21.91 6.59
CA LEU A 219 -14.63 -23.29 6.75
C LEU A 219 -13.92 -24.27 5.82
N VAL A 220 -13.76 -23.94 4.53
CA VAL A 220 -13.15 -24.82 3.53
C VAL A 220 -11.67 -25.08 3.83
N PHE A 221 -10.95 -24.06 4.30
CA PHE A 221 -9.53 -24.17 4.59
C PHE A 221 -9.23 -24.56 6.04
N HIS A 222 -10.26 -24.76 6.87
CA HIS A 222 -10.12 -25.10 8.30
C HIS A 222 -9.23 -24.11 9.06
N VAL A 223 -9.42 -22.81 8.82
CA VAL A 223 -8.65 -21.72 9.42
C VAL A 223 -9.59 -20.81 10.19
N ASP A 224 -9.20 -20.41 11.41
CA ASP A 224 -9.94 -19.45 12.20
C ASP A 224 -9.67 -18.01 11.78
N LEU A 225 -10.63 -17.13 12.00
CA LEU A 225 -10.46 -15.70 11.77
C LEU A 225 -9.43 -15.14 12.76
N SER A 226 -8.40 -14.50 12.23
CA SER A 226 -7.35 -13.88 13.02
C SER A 226 -7.89 -12.71 13.85
N SER A 227 -7.35 -12.53 15.07
CA SER A 227 -7.57 -11.34 15.89
C SER A 227 -6.72 -10.14 15.46
N TYR A 228 -5.89 -10.29 14.46
CA TYR A 228 -4.99 -9.25 13.96
C TYR A 228 -5.74 -7.95 13.67
N ARG A 229 -5.28 -6.85 14.26
CA ARG A 229 -5.86 -5.50 14.14
C ARG A 229 -7.34 -5.44 14.56
N GLY A 230 -7.77 -6.27 15.50
CA GLY A 230 -9.13 -6.26 16.00
C GLY A 230 -10.18 -6.81 15.03
N ALA A 231 -9.78 -7.54 13.97
CA ALA A 231 -10.70 -8.06 12.96
C ALA A 231 -11.75 -9.05 13.51
N SER A 232 -11.45 -9.76 14.61
CA SER A 232 -12.38 -10.65 15.29
C SER A 232 -13.27 -9.96 16.34
N GLN A 233 -13.01 -8.69 16.67
CA GLN A 233 -13.68 -7.95 17.76
C GLN A 233 -14.89 -7.14 17.28
N PHE A 234 -15.43 -7.42 16.09
CA PHE A 234 -16.60 -6.71 15.61
C PHE A 234 -17.85 -7.04 16.43
N GLY A 235 -18.25 -6.13 17.30
CA GLY A 235 -19.37 -6.28 18.24
C GLY A 235 -20.10 -4.98 18.54
N ILE A 236 -20.96 -4.99 19.55
CA ILE A 236 -21.73 -3.81 19.98
C ILE A 236 -20.80 -2.66 20.41
N ASP A 237 -19.69 -2.97 21.07
CA ASP A 237 -18.69 -2.00 21.50
C ASP A 237 -18.08 -1.27 20.31
N THR A 238 -17.91 -1.95 19.16
CA THR A 238 -17.46 -1.35 17.90
C THR A 238 -18.40 -0.24 17.42
N ILE A 239 -19.71 -0.40 17.63
CA ILE A 239 -20.71 0.57 17.23
C ILE A 239 -20.69 1.78 18.16
N LEU A 240 -20.50 1.58 19.45
CA LEU A 240 -20.41 2.66 20.44
C LEU A 240 -19.16 3.53 20.22
N ASP A 241 -18.08 2.95 19.69
CA ASP A 241 -16.84 3.64 19.41
C ASP A 241 -16.81 4.38 18.04
N ILE A 242 -17.86 4.29 17.23
CA ILE A 242 -17.91 4.98 15.92
C ILE A 242 -17.53 6.47 16.00
N PRO A 243 -18.00 7.26 16.99
CA PRO A 243 -17.61 8.68 17.07
C PRO A 243 -16.11 8.90 17.24
N SER A 244 -15.44 8.11 18.09
CA SER A 244 -13.97 8.19 18.26
C SER A 244 -13.22 7.78 17.00
N ARG A 245 -13.71 6.76 16.28
CA ARG A 245 -13.12 6.28 15.03
C ARG A 245 -13.30 7.27 13.87
N ILE A 246 -14.39 8.03 13.86
CA ILE A 246 -14.54 9.15 12.93
C ILE A 246 -13.44 10.20 13.19
N ILE A 247 -13.18 10.54 14.45
CA ILE A 247 -12.10 11.47 14.83
C ILE A 247 -10.74 10.91 14.34
N ASN A 248 -10.48 9.62 14.55
CA ASN A 248 -9.27 8.95 14.08
C ASN A 248 -9.14 8.99 12.55
N ALA A 249 -10.24 8.87 11.81
CA ALA A 249 -10.25 9.00 10.36
C ALA A 249 -9.84 10.42 9.90
N TYR A 250 -10.29 11.47 10.60
CA TYR A 250 -9.85 12.85 10.36
C TYR A 250 -8.39 13.07 10.74
N GLN A 251 -7.95 12.52 11.87
CA GLN A 251 -6.54 12.59 12.29
C GLN A 251 -5.63 11.93 11.26
N SER A 252 -5.99 10.74 10.77
CA SER A 252 -5.24 10.04 9.72
C SER A 252 -5.20 10.84 8.41
N PHE A 253 -6.31 11.50 8.05
CA PHE A 253 -6.34 12.38 6.89
C PHE A 253 -5.40 13.59 7.07
N TYR A 254 -5.43 14.22 8.24
CA TYR A 254 -4.53 15.32 8.58
C TYR A 254 -3.06 14.86 8.58
N GLN A 255 -2.77 13.73 9.22
CA GLN A 255 -1.42 13.17 9.29
C GLN A 255 -0.86 12.88 7.90
N TYR A 256 -1.66 12.33 7.00
CA TYR A 256 -1.22 12.01 5.64
C TYR A 256 -0.71 13.23 4.87
N TYR A 257 -1.39 14.36 4.97
CA TYR A 257 -1.06 15.53 4.16
C TYR A 257 -0.17 16.57 4.86
N PHE A 258 -0.25 16.66 6.19
CA PHE A 258 0.27 17.82 6.91
C PHE A 258 1.26 17.50 8.02
N THR A 259 1.56 16.24 8.27
CA THR A 259 2.57 15.86 9.25
C THR A 259 3.60 14.91 8.62
N ASP A 260 4.77 14.88 9.26
CA ASP A 260 5.77 13.87 8.99
C ASP A 260 5.39 12.61 9.78
N SER A 261 4.81 11.64 9.12
CA SER A 261 4.33 10.42 9.74
C SER A 261 4.96 9.19 9.09
N ILE A 262 4.92 8.05 9.81
CA ILE A 262 5.34 6.75 9.27
C ILE A 262 4.58 6.39 7.99
N VAL A 263 3.36 6.91 7.83
CA VAL A 263 2.50 6.62 6.67
C VAL A 263 2.93 7.41 5.43
N SER A 264 3.25 8.70 5.62
CA SER A 264 3.68 9.56 4.52
C SER A 264 4.77 10.46 5.05
N ASN A 265 5.96 10.34 4.51
CA ASN A 265 7.00 11.31 4.78
C ASN A 265 6.69 12.59 3.98
N SER A 266 5.70 13.37 4.45
CA SER A 266 5.42 14.67 3.89
C SER A 266 6.38 15.70 4.50
N ASN A 267 7.59 15.76 3.93
CA ASN A 267 8.51 16.83 4.29
C ASN A 267 7.87 18.21 4.03
N MET A 268 8.40 19.24 4.67
CA MET A 268 7.88 20.62 4.58
C MET A 268 7.60 21.08 3.13
N PHE A 269 8.40 20.62 2.16
CA PHE A 269 8.22 20.89 0.75
C PHE A 269 6.89 20.33 0.24
N MET A 270 6.58 19.05 0.52
CA MET A 270 5.34 18.40 0.06
C MET A 270 4.12 18.96 0.80
N GLN A 271 4.24 19.28 2.10
CA GLN A 271 3.16 19.88 2.89
C GLN A 271 2.69 21.21 2.26
N VAL A 272 3.62 22.08 1.84
CA VAL A 272 3.27 23.34 1.17
C VAL A 272 2.47 23.08 -0.12
N PHE A 273 2.87 22.09 -0.93
CA PHE A 273 2.12 21.77 -2.16
C PHE A 273 0.76 21.16 -1.89
N TYR A 274 0.60 20.35 -0.85
CA TYR A 274 -0.72 19.85 -0.44
C TYR A 274 -1.63 21.01 0.04
N ILE A 275 -1.10 21.94 0.82
CA ILE A 275 -1.87 23.13 1.24
C ILE A 275 -2.32 23.93 0.02
N VAL A 276 -1.42 24.22 -0.92
CA VAL A 276 -1.75 24.92 -2.17
C VAL A 276 -2.80 24.15 -2.97
N MET A 277 -2.68 22.83 -3.06
CA MET A 277 -3.66 21.97 -3.74
C MET A 277 -5.06 22.11 -3.12
N PHE A 278 -5.17 22.07 -1.78
CA PHE A 278 -6.46 22.21 -1.11
C PHE A 278 -7.03 23.61 -1.26
N ILE A 279 -6.21 24.67 -1.18
CA ILE A 279 -6.65 26.05 -1.43
C ILE A 279 -7.22 26.18 -2.84
N LEU A 280 -6.52 25.68 -3.86
CA LEU A 280 -6.98 25.71 -5.25
C LEU A 280 -8.27 24.88 -5.43
N LEU A 281 -8.36 23.72 -4.78
CA LEU A 281 -9.53 22.87 -4.79
C LEU A 281 -10.75 23.59 -4.21
N PHE A 282 -10.63 24.22 -3.03
CA PHE A 282 -11.70 24.95 -2.38
C PHE A 282 -12.15 26.17 -3.20
N ILE A 283 -11.21 26.93 -3.78
CA ILE A 283 -11.52 28.03 -4.69
C ILE A 283 -12.25 27.51 -5.92
N GLY A 284 -11.78 26.41 -6.54
CA GLY A 284 -12.39 25.79 -7.69
C GLY A 284 -13.82 25.28 -7.41
N ILE A 285 -14.04 24.69 -6.22
CA ILE A 285 -15.37 24.25 -5.75
C ILE A 285 -16.29 25.46 -5.59
N GLY A 286 -15.89 26.49 -4.83
CA GLY A 286 -16.68 27.68 -4.58
C GLY A 286 -17.07 28.39 -5.88
N TYR A 287 -16.10 28.54 -6.79
CA TYR A 287 -16.33 29.09 -8.12
C TYR A 287 -17.35 28.25 -8.93
N SER A 288 -17.22 26.93 -8.92
CA SER A 288 -18.12 26.02 -9.66
C SER A 288 -19.55 26.02 -9.10
N LEU A 289 -19.72 26.06 -7.77
CA LEU A 289 -21.03 26.17 -7.12
C LEU A 289 -21.72 27.49 -7.52
N TYR A 290 -20.97 28.60 -7.51
CA TYR A 290 -21.46 29.91 -7.91
C TYR A 290 -21.83 29.95 -9.39
N GLN A 291 -20.92 29.54 -10.28
CA GLN A 291 -21.12 29.61 -11.73
C GLN A 291 -22.28 28.73 -12.19
N ASN A 292 -22.44 27.55 -11.62
CA ASN A 292 -23.52 26.61 -11.98
C ASN A 292 -24.85 26.98 -11.31
N LYS A 293 -24.87 28.06 -10.49
CA LYS A 293 -26.07 28.47 -9.75
C LYS A 293 -26.77 27.28 -9.07
N VAL A 294 -25.99 26.53 -8.28
CA VAL A 294 -26.49 25.39 -7.53
C VAL A 294 -27.39 25.91 -6.40
N SER A 295 -28.58 25.31 -6.22
CA SER A 295 -29.47 25.73 -5.15
C SER A 295 -28.87 25.49 -3.77
N LEU A 296 -29.29 26.28 -2.76
CA LEU A 296 -28.78 26.20 -1.39
C LEU A 296 -28.84 24.77 -0.83
N LYS A 297 -29.97 24.07 -1.04
CA LYS A 297 -30.13 22.66 -0.61
C LYS A 297 -29.05 21.75 -1.16
N TYR A 298 -28.73 21.83 -2.44
CA TYR A 298 -27.71 21.00 -3.06
C TYR A 298 -26.28 21.48 -2.76
N SER A 299 -26.11 22.77 -2.48
CA SER A 299 -24.83 23.29 -1.98
C SER A 299 -24.53 22.77 -0.58
N LEU A 300 -25.52 22.74 0.31
CA LEU A 300 -25.38 22.13 1.64
C LEU A 300 -25.07 20.62 1.57
N LEU A 301 -25.77 19.90 0.66
CA LEU A 301 -25.50 18.48 0.41
C LEU A 301 -24.06 18.27 -0.11
N PHE A 302 -23.58 19.15 -0.99
CA PHE A 302 -22.20 19.11 -1.49
C PHE A 302 -21.19 19.32 -0.36
N ILE A 303 -21.43 20.29 0.53
CA ILE A 303 -20.59 20.55 1.70
C ILE A 303 -20.58 19.34 2.65
N LEU A 304 -21.74 18.72 2.89
CA LEU A 304 -21.82 17.49 3.68
C LEU A 304 -20.95 16.38 3.07
N PHE A 305 -21.02 16.19 1.76
CA PHE A 305 -20.18 15.19 1.08
C PHE A 305 -18.69 15.53 1.17
N LEU A 306 -18.33 16.81 1.10
CA LEU A 306 -16.95 17.27 1.28
C LEU A 306 -16.43 16.93 2.68
N ILE A 307 -17.25 17.14 3.71
CA ILE A 307 -16.95 16.77 5.10
C ILE A 307 -16.78 15.26 5.24
N LEU A 308 -17.50 14.43 4.50
CA LEU A 308 -17.39 12.97 4.56
C LEU A 308 -16.16 12.40 3.84
N ILE A 309 -15.41 13.17 3.04
CA ILE A 309 -14.24 12.66 2.33
C ILE A 309 -13.22 12.01 3.28
N PRO A 310 -12.77 12.64 4.41
CA PRO A 310 -11.82 12.02 5.33
C PRO A 310 -12.29 10.68 5.90
N VAL A 311 -13.61 10.54 6.14
CA VAL A 311 -14.23 9.31 6.63
C VAL A 311 -14.19 8.21 5.57
N PHE A 312 -14.50 8.52 4.32
CA PHE A 312 -14.57 7.53 3.25
C PHE A 312 -13.19 7.07 2.77
N VAL A 313 -12.21 7.96 2.68
CA VAL A 313 -10.83 7.56 2.35
C VAL A 313 -10.20 6.70 3.45
N ASN A 314 -10.65 6.85 4.70
CA ASN A 314 -10.16 6.13 5.88
C ASN A 314 -11.20 5.15 6.46
N ILE A 315 -12.11 4.65 5.66
CA ILE A 315 -13.18 3.75 6.15
C ILE A 315 -12.65 2.52 6.88
N VAL A 316 -11.43 2.09 6.57
CA VAL A 316 -10.76 0.96 7.23
C VAL A 316 -10.55 1.21 8.73
N VAL A 317 -10.25 2.44 9.15
CA VAL A 317 -10.07 2.81 10.57
C VAL A 317 -11.40 2.73 11.32
N ILE A 318 -12.52 2.96 10.62
CA ILE A 318 -13.85 2.85 11.23
C ILE A 318 -14.24 1.39 11.43
N ILE A 319 -13.85 0.51 10.50
CA ILE A 319 -14.19 -0.92 10.54
C ILE A 319 -13.27 -1.69 11.49
N LEU A 320 -11.97 -1.41 11.48
CA LEU A 320 -10.95 -2.13 12.25
C LEU A 320 -10.34 -1.19 13.30
N PRO A 321 -10.59 -1.41 14.59
CA PRO A 321 -10.25 -0.47 15.67
C PRO A 321 -8.74 -0.23 15.83
N ASP A 322 -7.95 -1.30 15.72
CA ASP A 322 -6.51 -1.28 16.00
C ASP A 322 -5.67 -1.14 14.73
N THR A 323 -6.26 -0.52 13.70
CA THR A 323 -5.57 -0.38 12.42
C THR A 323 -4.78 0.91 12.34
N GLU A 324 -3.47 0.79 12.31
CA GLU A 324 -2.60 1.83 11.78
C GLU A 324 -2.64 1.83 10.25
N ILE A 325 -2.94 2.98 9.67
CA ILE A 325 -2.99 3.11 8.22
C ILE A 325 -1.57 3.01 7.66
N GLN A 326 -1.36 2.04 6.79
CA GLN A 326 -0.15 1.94 5.98
C GLN A 326 -0.36 2.61 4.62
N LEU A 327 0.75 3.04 4.00
CA LEU A 327 0.70 3.80 2.75
C LEU A 327 -0.05 3.07 1.62
N LEU A 328 0.12 1.76 1.49
CA LEU A 328 -0.61 0.94 0.51
C LEU A 328 -2.13 0.88 0.76
N MET A 329 -2.61 1.14 1.99
CA MET A 329 -4.03 1.26 2.31
C MET A 329 -4.62 2.61 1.88
N SER A 330 -3.78 3.60 1.64
CA SER A 330 -4.16 4.98 1.35
C SER A 330 -4.52 5.23 -0.13
N SER A 331 -4.77 4.19 -0.92
CA SER A 331 -5.00 4.30 -2.37
C SER A 331 -6.19 5.19 -2.73
N ALA A 332 -7.18 5.34 -1.86
CA ALA A 332 -8.32 6.24 -2.08
C ALA A 332 -7.93 7.73 -2.07
N TYR A 333 -6.82 8.11 -1.43
CA TYR A 333 -6.30 9.48 -1.44
C TYR A 333 -5.90 9.96 -2.84
N LEU A 334 -5.50 9.04 -3.73
CA LEU A 334 -5.19 9.35 -5.12
C LEU A 334 -6.39 9.93 -5.88
N LEU A 335 -7.61 9.58 -5.48
CA LEU A 335 -8.83 10.05 -6.13
C LEU A 335 -9.04 11.56 -5.96
N ILE A 336 -8.47 12.17 -4.91
CA ILE A 336 -8.56 13.61 -4.65
C ILE A 336 -7.83 14.41 -5.73
N PHE A 337 -6.71 13.89 -6.29
CA PHE A 337 -6.01 14.54 -7.39
C PHE A 337 -6.88 14.63 -8.64
N PHE A 338 -7.58 13.55 -8.99
CA PHE A 338 -8.50 13.55 -10.13
C PHE A 338 -9.69 14.50 -9.91
N PHE A 339 -10.18 14.55 -8.67
CA PHE A 339 -11.25 15.48 -8.32
C PHE A 339 -10.80 16.93 -8.45
N GLY A 340 -9.57 17.25 -8.02
CA GLY A 340 -8.95 18.55 -8.26
C GLY A 340 -8.84 18.90 -9.75
N CYS A 341 -8.40 17.94 -10.58
CA CYS A 341 -8.31 18.12 -12.03
C CYS A 341 -9.66 18.51 -12.65
N TYR A 342 -10.77 17.94 -12.19
CA TYR A 342 -12.10 18.27 -12.68
C TYR A 342 -12.42 19.77 -12.55
N PHE A 343 -12.08 20.39 -11.41
CA PHE A 343 -12.37 21.82 -11.16
C PHE A 343 -11.42 22.77 -11.90
N MET A 344 -10.21 22.33 -12.19
CA MET A 344 -9.15 23.22 -12.62
C MET A 344 -8.88 23.18 -14.14
N GLN A 345 -9.46 22.21 -14.87
CA GLN A 345 -9.14 22.02 -16.29
C GLN A 345 -9.72 23.09 -17.22
N ASP A 346 -10.89 23.67 -16.90
CA ASP A 346 -11.64 24.51 -17.82
C ASP A 346 -11.21 25.99 -17.84
N LYS A 347 -10.48 26.43 -16.83
CA LYS A 347 -10.02 27.82 -16.70
C LYS A 347 -8.52 27.92 -16.88
N LYS A 348 -8.08 28.75 -17.83
CA LYS A 348 -6.68 28.91 -18.20
C LYS A 348 -5.77 29.14 -16.99
N VAL A 349 -6.18 30.04 -16.08
CA VAL A 349 -5.37 30.36 -14.87
C VAL A 349 -5.26 29.14 -13.97
N PHE A 350 -6.37 28.47 -13.65
CA PHE A 350 -6.36 27.28 -12.79
C PHE A 350 -5.62 26.12 -13.45
N SER A 351 -5.75 25.96 -14.78
CA SER A 351 -5.00 24.95 -15.53
C SER A 351 -3.50 25.18 -15.46
N ILE A 352 -3.05 26.43 -15.53
CA ILE A 352 -1.61 26.77 -15.39
C ILE A 352 -1.15 26.48 -13.96
N LEU A 353 -1.90 26.90 -12.94
CA LEU A 353 -1.54 26.69 -11.54
C LEU A 353 -1.43 25.21 -11.17
N ILE A 354 -2.38 24.37 -11.60
CA ILE A 354 -2.31 22.93 -11.32
C ILE A 354 -1.19 22.24 -12.08
N VAL A 355 -0.84 22.72 -13.27
CA VAL A 355 0.30 22.22 -14.03
C VAL A 355 1.60 22.44 -13.26
N PHE A 356 1.84 23.67 -12.77
CA PHE A 356 3.01 23.96 -11.95
C PHE A 356 3.00 23.13 -10.65
N LEU A 357 1.86 23.07 -9.97
CA LEU A 357 1.69 22.28 -8.76
C LEU A 357 2.08 20.82 -8.98
N PHE A 358 1.54 20.19 -10.01
CA PHE A 358 1.82 18.78 -10.31
C PHE A 358 3.28 18.52 -10.71
N ILE A 359 3.93 19.44 -11.44
CA ILE A 359 5.37 19.31 -11.73
C ILE A 359 6.20 19.23 -10.45
N PHE A 360 5.93 20.11 -9.48
CA PHE A 360 6.67 20.11 -8.22
C PHE A 360 6.33 18.90 -7.34
N MET A 361 5.07 18.47 -7.31
CA MET A 361 4.67 17.28 -6.57
C MET A 361 5.28 16.01 -7.19
N ILE A 362 5.29 15.89 -8.53
CA ILE A 362 5.95 14.79 -9.25
C ILE A 362 7.44 14.74 -8.87
N ARG A 363 8.12 15.91 -8.89
CA ARG A 363 9.52 15.99 -8.45
C ARG A 363 9.69 15.49 -7.01
N GLY A 364 8.81 15.91 -6.09
CA GLY A 364 8.85 15.46 -4.71
C GLY A 364 8.69 13.94 -4.57
N TYR A 365 7.74 13.35 -5.26
CA TYR A 365 7.50 11.91 -5.25
C TYR A 365 8.65 11.11 -5.86
N ILE A 366 9.22 11.58 -6.98
CA ILE A 366 10.40 10.94 -7.60
C ILE A 366 11.58 10.93 -6.63
N ILE A 367 11.80 12.01 -5.87
CA ILE A 367 12.85 12.05 -4.85
C ILE A 367 12.58 11.03 -3.74
N GLN A 368 11.35 10.98 -3.24
CA GLN A 368 10.95 10.03 -2.20
C GLN A 368 11.11 8.58 -2.65
N ASP A 369 10.64 8.24 -3.84
CA ASP A 369 10.80 6.90 -4.41
C ASP A 369 12.28 6.53 -4.58
N SER A 370 13.07 7.46 -5.16
CA SER A 370 14.51 7.23 -5.37
C SER A 370 15.25 7.02 -4.05
N ALA A 371 14.94 7.82 -3.03
CA ALA A 371 15.54 7.70 -1.71
C ALA A 371 15.15 6.38 -1.04
N THR A 372 13.87 5.99 -1.14
CA THR A 372 13.38 4.74 -0.57
C THR A 372 14.03 3.52 -1.23
N TYR A 373 14.11 3.49 -2.55
CA TYR A 373 14.78 2.38 -3.25
C TYR A 373 16.28 2.30 -2.95
N GLN A 374 16.97 3.44 -2.81
CA GLN A 374 18.37 3.47 -2.40
C GLN A 374 18.53 2.96 -0.96
N ALA A 375 17.68 3.39 -0.03
CA ALA A 375 17.72 2.94 1.36
C ALA A 375 17.54 1.42 1.46
N LEU A 376 16.56 0.86 0.74
CA LEU A 376 16.31 -0.59 0.72
C LEU A 376 17.47 -1.37 0.07
N GLU A 377 18.05 -0.86 -1.01
CA GLU A 377 19.24 -1.47 -1.63
C GLU A 377 20.44 -1.47 -0.66
N HIS A 378 20.65 -0.37 0.08
CA HIS A 378 21.70 -0.30 1.10
C HIS A 378 21.46 -1.29 2.24
N THR A 379 20.21 -1.39 2.72
CA THR A 379 19.82 -2.37 3.75
C THR A 379 20.09 -3.78 3.28
N TYR A 380 19.71 -4.13 2.06
CA TYR A 380 20.01 -5.44 1.47
C TYR A 380 21.53 -5.73 1.42
N LYS A 381 22.32 -4.82 0.84
CA LYS A 381 23.78 -4.99 0.71
C LYS A 381 24.45 -5.16 2.05
N LYS A 382 24.07 -4.38 3.04
CA LYS A 382 24.62 -4.43 4.39
C LYS A 382 24.25 -5.75 5.08
N THR A 383 23.00 -6.16 4.99
CA THR A 383 22.51 -7.45 5.51
C THR A 383 23.23 -8.62 4.85
N TYR A 384 23.42 -8.58 3.52
CA TYR A 384 24.15 -9.60 2.78
C TYR A 384 25.60 -9.74 3.26
N SER A 385 26.30 -8.62 3.47
CA SER A 385 27.66 -8.61 3.99
C SER A 385 27.76 -9.25 5.38
N ILE A 386 26.85 -8.87 6.28
CA ILE A 386 26.81 -9.40 7.66
C ILE A 386 26.45 -10.89 7.65
N ALA A 387 25.42 -11.28 6.92
CA ALA A 387 24.98 -12.67 6.81
C ALA A 387 26.09 -13.57 6.22
N SER A 388 26.83 -13.06 5.24
CA SER A 388 27.99 -13.78 4.66
C SER A 388 29.10 -13.99 5.68
N ASP A 389 29.43 -12.98 6.49
CA ASP A 389 30.42 -13.11 7.57
C ASP A 389 29.96 -14.08 8.65
N ILE A 390 28.73 -13.95 9.11
CA ILE A 390 28.13 -14.88 10.10
C ILE A 390 28.18 -16.31 9.58
N ARG A 391 27.75 -16.56 8.33
CA ARG A 391 27.83 -17.91 7.71
C ARG A 391 29.25 -18.45 7.72
N ASN A 392 30.23 -17.63 7.35
CA ASN A 392 31.61 -18.07 7.29
C ASN A 392 32.18 -18.43 8.70
N ARG A 393 31.77 -17.70 9.74
CA ARG A 393 32.16 -18.00 11.13
C ARG A 393 31.43 -19.24 11.66
N ILE A 394 30.14 -19.41 11.36
CA ILE A 394 29.38 -20.64 11.69
C ILE A 394 30.04 -21.87 11.09
N ASN A 395 30.43 -21.81 9.82
CA ASN A 395 31.10 -22.95 9.14
C ASN A 395 32.41 -23.36 9.78
N LYS A 396 33.16 -22.41 10.34
CA LYS A 396 34.42 -22.70 11.06
C LYS A 396 34.20 -23.42 12.40
N LEU A 397 33.03 -23.18 13.05
CA LEU A 397 32.68 -23.81 14.32
C LEU A 397 32.00 -25.17 14.16
N GLY A 398 31.43 -25.43 12.98
CA GLY A 398 30.81 -26.72 12.66
C GLY A 398 29.45 -26.56 11.97
N TYR A 399 29.42 -26.64 10.66
CA TYR A 399 28.25 -26.40 9.82
C TYR A 399 27.02 -27.33 10.06
N LYS A 400 27.23 -28.45 10.78
CA LYS A 400 26.15 -29.40 11.13
C LYS A 400 25.48 -29.11 12.47
N LYS A 401 26.01 -28.16 13.24
CA LYS A 401 25.47 -27.80 14.55
C LYS A 401 24.22 -26.94 14.42
N GLN A 402 23.37 -26.99 15.43
CA GLN A 402 22.28 -26.05 15.54
C GLN A 402 22.77 -24.65 15.80
N VAL A 403 22.03 -23.66 15.30
CA VAL A 403 22.39 -22.26 15.39
C VAL A 403 21.30 -21.49 16.13
N MET A 404 21.72 -20.59 16.98
CA MET A 404 20.90 -19.55 17.57
C MET A 404 21.40 -18.20 17.10
N ILE A 405 20.52 -17.37 16.56
CA ILE A 405 20.81 -15.95 16.30
C ILE A 405 19.93 -15.13 17.23
N ALA A 406 20.53 -14.28 18.04
CA ALA A 406 19.84 -13.50 19.05
C ALA A 406 20.14 -12.00 18.89
N GLY A 407 19.13 -11.18 19.21
CA GLY A 407 19.15 -9.74 19.04
C GLY A 407 18.75 -9.30 17.62
N ASN A 408 18.33 -8.04 17.52
CA ASN A 408 17.90 -7.46 16.25
C ASN A 408 19.03 -6.64 15.62
N LEU A 409 19.22 -6.76 14.31
CA LEU A 409 20.16 -5.93 13.56
C LEU A 409 19.86 -4.44 13.68
N ASP A 410 18.61 -4.05 13.84
CA ASP A 410 18.23 -2.64 14.02
C ASP A 410 18.70 -2.05 15.35
N GLN A 411 18.95 -2.89 16.34
CA GLN A 411 19.51 -2.51 17.63
C GLN A 411 21.04 -2.55 17.65
N ASN A 412 21.66 -3.08 16.60
CA ASN A 412 23.10 -3.20 16.51
C ASN A 412 23.74 -1.88 16.08
N GLU A 413 24.64 -1.31 16.90
CA GLU A 413 25.29 -0.03 16.62
C GLU A 413 26.11 -0.06 15.32
N TYR A 414 26.82 -1.15 15.03
CA TYR A 414 27.57 -1.30 13.80
C TYR A 414 26.66 -1.30 12.56
N TYR A 415 25.52 -1.98 12.65
CA TYR A 415 24.53 -2.02 11.56
C TYR A 415 23.90 -0.66 11.34
N ASN A 416 23.54 0.05 12.42
CA ASN A 416 22.81 1.32 12.34
C ASN A 416 23.72 2.54 12.14
N LYS A 417 25.04 2.36 12.22
CA LYS A 417 25.97 3.47 12.04
C LYS A 417 25.83 4.08 10.65
N LYS A 418 25.28 5.28 10.59
CA LYS A 418 25.15 6.09 9.38
C LYS A 418 26.42 6.93 9.22
N ASP A 419 27.48 6.33 8.68
CA ASP A 419 28.81 6.96 8.62
C ASP A 419 28.93 8.07 7.57
N SER A 420 28.01 8.15 6.60
CA SER A 420 28.07 9.15 5.56
C SER A 420 26.92 10.17 5.62
N THR A 421 27.24 11.41 5.26
CA THR A 421 26.24 12.47 5.07
C THR A 421 25.20 12.07 4.02
N GLU A 422 25.61 11.29 3.02
CA GLU A 422 24.75 10.76 1.96
C GLU A 422 23.64 9.86 2.52
N LEU A 423 23.97 8.88 3.36
CA LEU A 423 22.99 7.98 3.99
C LEU A 423 22.03 8.72 4.92
N LYS A 424 22.51 9.74 5.63
CA LYS A 424 21.66 10.62 6.44
C LYS A 424 20.66 11.38 5.56
N ASN A 425 21.13 11.95 4.45
CA ASN A 425 20.29 12.67 3.49
C ASN A 425 19.25 11.75 2.83
N ILE A 426 19.66 10.54 2.42
CA ILE A 426 18.72 9.55 1.88
C ILE A 426 17.61 9.27 2.88
N SER A 427 17.94 9.01 4.15
CA SER A 427 16.94 8.69 5.18
C SER A 427 15.93 9.82 5.45
N THR A 428 16.28 11.07 5.14
CA THR A 428 15.38 12.22 5.30
C THR A 428 14.21 12.21 4.30
N TYR A 429 14.38 11.55 3.16
CA TYR A 429 13.38 11.54 2.09
C TYR A 429 12.63 10.20 1.93
N THR A 430 12.98 9.18 2.70
CA THR A 430 12.31 7.88 2.65
C THR A 430 10.90 7.97 3.23
N TYR A 431 10.01 7.10 2.82
CA TYR A 431 8.64 7.05 3.31
C TYR A 431 8.26 5.65 3.81
N GLY A 432 7.27 5.63 4.70
CA GLY A 432 6.69 4.41 5.23
C GLY A 432 7.64 3.58 6.08
N PHE A 433 7.14 2.50 6.63
CA PHE A 433 7.92 1.59 7.47
C PHE A 433 8.98 0.80 6.67
N VAL A 434 8.90 0.83 5.35
CA VAL A 434 9.69 0.01 4.42
C VAL A 434 11.17 0.41 4.36
N SER A 435 11.52 1.62 4.80
CA SER A 435 12.81 2.24 4.51
C SER A 435 13.85 2.17 5.62
N ASN A 436 13.46 1.79 6.82
CA ASN A 436 14.32 1.91 8.00
C ASN A 436 14.66 0.58 8.68
N TYR A 437 14.32 -0.56 8.08
CA TYR A 437 14.25 -1.80 8.81
C TYR A 437 15.26 -2.82 8.39
N SER A 438 15.67 -3.61 9.37
CA SER A 438 16.24 -4.91 9.12
C SER A 438 15.27 -5.76 8.29
N LEU A 439 15.82 -6.71 7.53
CA LEU A 439 15.00 -7.68 6.80
C LEU A 439 14.40 -8.74 7.73
N PHE A 440 14.59 -8.61 9.04
CA PHE A 440 14.19 -9.61 10.02
C PHE A 440 13.27 -9.01 11.06
N TRP A 441 12.25 -9.76 11.46
CA TRP A 441 11.33 -9.40 12.53
C TRP A 441 11.94 -9.63 13.91
N ASP A 442 11.43 -8.95 14.95
CA ASP A 442 11.92 -9.08 16.33
C ASP A 442 11.51 -10.40 16.98
N GLU A 443 10.30 -10.90 16.66
CA GLU A 443 9.80 -12.15 17.20
C GLU A 443 10.65 -13.33 16.71
N TYR A 444 11.09 -14.19 17.66
CA TYR A 444 12.04 -15.28 17.34
C TYR A 444 11.60 -16.17 16.20
N THR A 445 10.32 -16.58 16.13
CA THR A 445 9.82 -17.45 15.07
C THR A 445 9.94 -16.79 13.69
N ASN A 446 9.54 -15.53 13.58
CA ASN A 446 9.61 -14.76 12.34
C ASN A 446 11.05 -14.39 11.98
N MET A 447 11.86 -14.03 12.98
CA MET A 447 13.29 -13.78 12.83
C MET A 447 14.02 -15.01 12.31
N LYS A 448 13.81 -16.18 12.94
CA LYS A 448 14.37 -17.47 12.51
C LYS A 448 14.01 -17.80 11.06
N ASN A 449 12.75 -17.64 10.70
CA ASN A 449 12.28 -17.89 9.33
C ASN A 449 12.92 -16.90 8.34
N GLY A 450 13.05 -15.63 8.69
CA GLY A 450 13.72 -14.61 7.88
C GLY A 450 15.20 -14.94 7.64
N TRP A 451 15.95 -15.26 8.70
CA TRP A 451 17.34 -15.66 8.59
C TRP A 451 17.51 -16.94 7.77
N SER A 452 16.69 -17.96 8.01
CA SER A 452 16.73 -19.22 7.25
C SER A 452 16.53 -18.97 5.76
N ARG A 453 15.50 -18.20 5.40
CA ARG A 453 15.22 -17.87 4.00
C ARG A 453 16.33 -17.01 3.37
N PHE A 454 16.82 -16.01 4.08
CA PHE A 454 17.89 -15.16 3.56
C PHE A 454 19.18 -15.98 3.32
N MET A 455 19.56 -16.82 4.28
CA MET A 455 20.72 -17.70 4.14
C MET A 455 20.57 -18.69 2.98
N GLU A 456 19.41 -19.27 2.82
CA GLU A 456 19.12 -20.24 1.75
C GLU A 456 19.07 -19.58 0.38
N GLN A 457 18.30 -18.50 0.25
CA GLN A 457 18.03 -17.88 -1.06
C GLN A 457 19.19 -17.01 -1.54
N GLU A 458 19.80 -16.25 -0.65
CA GLU A 458 20.84 -15.27 -1.02
C GLU A 458 22.26 -15.83 -0.90
N LEU A 459 22.48 -16.79 0.00
CA LEU A 459 23.81 -17.34 0.26
C LEU A 459 23.95 -18.83 -0.09
N GLY A 460 22.86 -19.50 -0.49
CA GLY A 460 22.87 -20.94 -0.78
C GLY A 460 23.25 -21.81 0.44
N ALA A 461 22.93 -21.35 1.65
CA ALA A 461 23.32 -22.00 2.90
C ALA A 461 22.10 -22.41 3.71
N SER A 462 21.97 -23.69 4.04
CA SER A 462 20.96 -24.19 4.97
C SER A 462 21.47 -24.14 6.39
N ILE A 463 20.69 -23.56 7.31
CA ILE A 463 20.98 -23.47 8.74
C ILE A 463 19.85 -24.12 9.52
N THR A 464 20.20 -24.98 10.47
CA THR A 464 19.23 -25.58 11.40
C THR A 464 19.18 -24.75 12.67
N PHE A 465 18.06 -24.09 12.90
CA PHE A 465 17.87 -23.28 14.12
C PHE A 465 17.40 -24.13 15.31
N VAL A 466 17.75 -23.69 16.52
CA VAL A 466 17.28 -24.29 17.78
C VAL A 466 15.76 -24.12 17.94
N SER A 467 15.18 -24.90 18.87
CA SER A 467 13.80 -24.75 19.32
C SER A 467 13.60 -23.43 20.10
N SER A 468 12.38 -22.99 20.30
CA SER A 468 12.07 -21.80 21.12
C SER A 468 12.47 -22.00 22.57
N ASP A 469 12.34 -23.21 23.10
CA ASP A 469 12.70 -23.53 24.48
C ASP A 469 14.23 -23.43 24.68
N THR A 470 14.99 -24.08 23.80
CA THR A 470 16.47 -23.99 23.82
C THR A 470 16.96 -22.55 23.59
N TYR A 471 16.27 -21.78 22.77
CA TYR A 471 16.56 -20.36 22.57
C TYR A 471 16.46 -19.58 23.89
N GLN A 472 15.38 -19.78 24.64
CA GLN A 472 15.18 -19.10 25.91
C GLN A 472 16.18 -19.55 26.98
N GLU A 473 16.44 -20.87 27.07
CA GLU A 473 17.45 -21.42 27.99
C GLU A 473 18.82 -20.79 27.77
N ILE A 474 19.26 -20.67 26.52
CA ILE A 474 20.55 -20.07 26.19
C ILE A 474 20.54 -18.55 26.47
N LEU A 475 19.46 -17.83 26.18
CA LEU A 475 19.35 -16.40 26.50
C LEU A 475 19.57 -16.12 27.99
N ASP A 476 19.04 -17.00 28.85
CA ASP A 476 19.12 -16.84 30.31
C ASP A 476 20.46 -17.34 30.88
N SER A 477 21.33 -17.96 30.06
CA SER A 477 22.62 -18.49 30.49
C SER A 477 23.64 -17.40 30.80
N SER A 478 24.53 -17.68 31.77
CA SER A 478 25.61 -16.79 32.16
C SER A 478 26.67 -16.62 31.05
N GLU A 479 26.79 -17.61 30.19
CA GLU A 479 27.68 -17.64 29.03
C GLU A 479 27.22 -16.64 27.98
N TYR A 480 25.94 -16.66 27.64
CA TYR A 480 25.36 -15.71 26.68
C TYR A 480 25.42 -14.27 27.19
N GLN A 481 25.15 -14.03 28.47
CA GLN A 481 25.20 -12.68 29.04
C GLN A 481 26.59 -12.04 28.95
N LYS A 482 27.66 -12.86 28.98
CA LYS A 482 29.07 -12.42 28.86
C LYS A 482 29.52 -12.25 27.41
N MET A 483 28.74 -12.69 26.42
CA MET A 483 29.08 -12.52 25.02
C MET A 483 29.08 -11.06 24.60
N GLU A 484 30.06 -10.69 23.80
CA GLU A 484 30.08 -9.40 23.10
C GLU A 484 29.13 -9.43 21.88
N CYS A 485 28.59 -8.28 21.50
CA CYS A 485 27.75 -8.18 20.31
C CYS A 485 28.59 -8.15 19.01
N TYR A 486 27.98 -8.52 17.89
CA TYR A 486 28.56 -8.36 16.57
C TYR A 486 28.96 -6.88 16.33
N PRO A 487 30.15 -6.58 15.73
CA PRO A 487 31.02 -7.47 14.93
C PRO A 487 32.18 -8.13 15.71
N SER A 488 32.20 -8.10 17.04
CA SER A 488 33.27 -8.70 17.82
C SER A 488 33.53 -10.17 17.42
N ASN A 489 34.80 -10.59 17.52
CA ASN A 489 35.16 -12.00 17.33
C ASN A 489 34.49 -12.92 18.37
N LYS A 490 34.14 -12.38 19.55
CA LYS A 490 33.45 -13.09 20.62
C LYS A 490 31.94 -13.07 20.51
N SER A 491 31.38 -12.50 19.43
CA SER A 491 29.93 -12.47 19.18
C SER A 491 29.38 -13.79 18.66
N ILE A 492 30.24 -14.71 18.24
CA ILE A 492 29.84 -16.04 17.75
C ILE A 492 30.68 -17.08 18.50
N GLN A 493 29.98 -17.87 19.33
CA GLN A 493 30.61 -18.86 20.21
C GLN A 493 29.78 -20.14 20.26
N LEU A 494 30.40 -21.20 20.79
CA LEU A 494 29.73 -22.45 21.05
C LEU A 494 29.27 -22.48 22.53
N ILE A 495 27.98 -22.64 22.77
CA ILE A 495 27.39 -22.82 24.10
C ILE A 495 26.55 -24.09 24.01
N ASP A 496 26.79 -25.07 24.88
CA ASP A 496 26.09 -26.36 24.95
C ASP A 496 25.86 -27.03 23.57
N ASP A 497 26.94 -27.08 22.78
CA ASP A 497 26.94 -27.62 21.40
C ASP A 497 26.09 -26.85 20.37
N VAL A 498 25.57 -25.69 20.73
CA VAL A 498 24.85 -24.75 19.85
C VAL A 498 25.78 -23.61 19.45
N ILE A 499 25.80 -23.24 18.16
CA ILE A 499 26.49 -22.04 17.70
C ILE A 499 25.60 -20.83 17.97
N VAL A 500 26.02 -19.98 18.89
CA VAL A 500 25.25 -18.80 19.31
C VAL A 500 25.85 -17.56 18.64
N VAL A 501 25.01 -16.79 17.98
CA VAL A 501 25.30 -15.49 17.37
C VAL A 501 24.57 -14.41 18.14
N LYS A 502 25.32 -13.51 18.80
CA LYS A 502 24.76 -12.34 19.50
C LYS A 502 24.87 -11.09 18.62
N LEU A 503 23.75 -10.61 18.09
CA LEU A 503 23.71 -9.42 17.23
C LEU A 503 23.65 -8.12 18.03
N ALA A 504 22.80 -8.09 19.05
CA ALA A 504 22.56 -6.95 19.93
C ALA A 504 22.23 -7.44 21.35
N ASN A 505 22.18 -6.52 22.31
CA ASN A 505 21.74 -6.80 23.68
C ASN A 505 20.22 -6.83 23.81
#